data_4e0f5a5a2fea19277af64aed4dc32b6d
#
_entry.id   4e0f5a5a2fea19277af64aed4dc32b6d
#
_cell.length_a   1.000
_cell.length_b   1.000
_cell.length_c   1.000
_cell.angle_alpha   90.00
_cell.angle_beta   90.00
_cell.angle_gamma   90.00
#
_symmetry.space_group_name_H-M   'P 1'
#
loop_
_entity.id
_entity.type
_entity.pdbx_description
1 polymer ?
#
loop_
_entity_poly.entity_id
_entity_poly.type
_entity_poly.pdbx_seq_one_letter_code
_entity_poly.pdbx_strand_id
1 'polypeptide(L)'
;FAVERASTSVVSDLLSLRAEMSNHMVDSSTVREENQRLCEELIGLPKAPRARSEFTKEMQDFLNVCHYRDQLLDLIDQFDARMRDMGYLDFGQQMAYAAGLACAHPQVGESERAHYRVVLLDEYQDTGYAQRIFLRSLFGEGQDPTLSVTAVGDPMQSIYGWRGASATNLAHFRTDFPAEGGASAPVKYLLTSWRNPGEILDLASVYTRHLSSATRAAVDVPDLHPAPSAAQADIHCRYFGSAEDEYTWIAQYFRTQFDTAKEQGTLPP
;
A
#
# COMPACT_ATOMS: atom_id res chain seq x y z
N PHE A 1 16.17 22.90 21.11
CA PHE A 1 14.75 22.66 21.45
C PHE A 1 14.61 21.22 21.83
N ALA A 2 14.59 20.91 23.14
CA ALA A 2 14.20 19.59 23.62
C ALA A 2 12.69 19.50 23.38
N VAL A 3 12.29 18.64 22.44
CA VAL A 3 10.87 18.27 22.31
C VAL A 3 10.57 17.38 23.53
N GLU A 4 9.86 17.91 24.52
CA GLU A 4 9.29 17.12 25.63
C GLU A 4 8.19 16.20 25.08
N ARG A 5 8.59 15.14 24.36
CA ARG A 5 7.69 14.06 23.95
C ARG A 5 7.91 12.86 24.87
N ALA A 6 6.84 12.13 25.16
CA ALA A 6 6.96 10.87 25.87
C ALA A 6 7.86 9.91 25.07
N SER A 7 8.74 9.18 25.74
CA SER A 7 9.69 8.24 25.09
C SER A 7 8.98 7.21 24.21
N THR A 8 7.79 6.76 24.56
CA THR A 8 6.95 5.86 23.77
C THR A 8 6.53 6.47 22.43
N SER A 9 6.24 7.77 22.39
CA SER A 9 5.91 8.48 21.14
C SER A 9 7.12 8.57 20.21
N VAL A 10 8.31 8.89 20.76
CA VAL A 10 9.55 8.96 19.98
C VAL A 10 9.91 7.61 19.38
N VAL A 11 9.75 6.53 20.14
CA VAL A 11 9.99 5.15 19.62
C VAL A 11 9.02 4.82 18.51
N SER A 12 7.74 5.13 18.66
CA SER A 12 6.72 4.90 17.62
C SER A 12 7.04 5.69 16.34
N ASP A 13 7.38 6.97 16.47
CA ASP A 13 7.72 7.84 15.34
C ASP A 13 8.99 7.35 14.63
N LEU A 14 10.01 6.92 15.39
CA LEU A 14 11.25 6.34 14.87
C LEU A 14 10.98 5.08 14.05
N LEU A 15 10.23 4.13 14.62
CA LEU A 15 9.93 2.87 13.94
C LEU A 15 9.08 3.09 12.69
N SER A 16 8.13 4.03 12.72
CA SER A 16 7.32 4.39 11.58
C SER A 16 8.15 5.02 10.46
N LEU A 17 8.99 6.01 10.78
CA LEU A 17 9.87 6.65 9.79
C LEU A 17 10.83 5.63 9.16
N ARG A 18 11.44 4.78 9.99
CA ARG A 18 12.34 3.74 9.52
C ARG A 18 11.65 2.72 8.61
N ALA A 19 10.40 2.33 8.92
CA ALA A 19 9.61 1.45 8.07
C ALA A 19 9.33 2.10 6.71
N GLU A 20 8.95 3.37 6.68
CA GLU A 20 8.75 4.12 5.43
C GLU A 20 10.04 4.23 4.61
N MET A 21 11.18 4.51 5.25
CA MET A 21 12.48 4.54 4.57
C MET A 21 12.80 3.20 3.91
N SER A 22 12.57 2.09 4.62
CA SER A 22 12.79 0.74 4.07
C SER A 22 11.81 0.45 2.92
N ASN A 23 10.52 0.76 3.09
CA ASN A 23 9.50 0.57 2.07
C ASN A 23 9.79 1.32 0.76
N HIS A 24 10.39 2.51 0.87
CA HIS A 24 10.75 3.37 -0.26
C HIS A 24 12.20 3.24 -0.71
N MET A 25 12.98 2.36 -0.07
CA MET A 25 14.41 2.13 -0.37
C MET A 25 15.24 3.42 -0.31
N VAL A 26 14.95 4.28 0.65
CA VAL A 26 15.70 5.54 0.88
C VAL A 26 16.52 5.44 2.15
N ASP A 27 17.69 6.05 2.15
CA ASP A 27 18.57 6.14 3.31
C ASP A 27 18.43 7.48 4.05
N SER A 28 19.06 7.58 5.22
CA SER A 28 18.99 8.78 6.04
C SER A 28 19.58 9.99 5.32
N SER A 29 20.59 9.82 4.46
CA SER A 29 21.21 10.92 3.71
C SER A 29 20.24 11.53 2.72
N THR A 30 19.53 10.70 1.96
CA THR A 30 18.48 11.13 1.02
C THR A 30 17.36 11.90 1.71
N VAL A 31 16.92 11.42 2.88
CA VAL A 31 15.86 12.12 3.64
C VAL A 31 16.35 13.46 4.19
N ARG A 32 17.62 13.57 4.65
CA ARG A 32 18.21 14.83 5.10
C ARG A 32 18.33 15.84 3.98
N GLU A 33 18.84 15.43 2.81
CA GLU A 33 18.95 16.29 1.64
C GLU A 33 17.60 16.86 1.24
N GLU A 34 16.56 16.04 1.22
CA GLU A 34 15.21 16.48 0.89
C GLU A 34 14.60 17.39 1.97
N ASN A 35 14.83 17.11 3.25
CA ASN A 35 14.45 18.00 4.35
C ASN A 35 15.10 19.38 4.19
N GLN A 36 16.40 19.42 3.92
CA GLN A 36 17.12 20.66 3.74
C GLN A 36 16.57 21.43 2.53
N ARG A 37 16.40 20.78 1.39
CA ARG A 37 15.83 21.38 0.18
C ARG A 37 14.46 22.01 0.42
N LEU A 38 13.56 21.28 1.07
CA LEU A 38 12.20 21.76 1.40
C LEU A 38 12.23 22.94 2.38
N CYS A 39 13.12 22.92 3.38
CA CYS A 39 13.30 24.03 4.31
C CYS A 39 13.83 25.28 3.60
N GLU A 40 14.83 25.13 2.72
CA GLU A 40 15.40 26.24 1.95
C GLU A 40 14.36 26.85 1.00
N GLU A 41 13.57 26.01 0.30
CA GLU A 41 12.46 26.48 -0.54
C GLU A 41 11.44 27.28 0.27
N LEU A 42 11.04 26.74 1.44
CA LEU A 42 10.03 27.39 2.30
C LEU A 42 10.54 28.75 2.84
N ILE A 43 11.80 28.80 3.27
CA ILE A 43 12.43 30.03 3.79
C ILE A 43 12.62 31.05 2.66
N GLY A 44 12.89 30.59 1.43
CA GLY A 44 13.04 31.46 0.26
C GLY A 44 11.75 32.05 -0.30
N LEU A 45 10.58 31.63 0.21
CA LEU A 45 9.29 32.18 -0.27
C LEU A 45 9.15 33.67 0.08
N PRO A 46 8.63 34.49 -0.83
CA PRO A 46 8.43 35.92 -0.57
C PRO A 46 7.41 36.12 0.53
N LYS A 47 7.72 37.01 1.46
CA LYS A 47 6.81 37.39 2.53
C LYS A 47 5.53 38.00 1.96
N ALA A 48 4.38 37.53 2.45
CA ALA A 48 3.10 38.09 2.04
C ALA A 48 2.99 39.58 2.41
N PRO A 49 2.42 40.43 1.52
CA PRO A 49 2.20 41.84 1.82
C PRO A 49 1.41 41.99 3.15
N ARG A 50 1.90 42.82 4.06
CA ARG A 50 1.30 43.09 5.39
C ARG A 50 1.40 41.91 6.40
N ALA A 51 2.21 40.88 6.15
CA ALA A 51 2.45 39.84 7.15
C ALA A 51 3.15 40.41 8.38
N ARG A 52 2.66 40.07 9.59
CA ARG A 52 3.21 40.52 10.87
C ARG A 52 4.42 39.71 11.34
N SER A 53 4.54 38.44 10.86
CA SER A 53 5.63 37.53 11.18
C SER A 53 6.35 37.10 9.90
N GLU A 54 7.57 36.62 10.03
CA GLU A 54 8.36 36.09 8.92
C GLU A 54 7.75 34.77 8.37
N PHE A 55 7.29 33.91 9.28
CA PHE A 55 6.64 32.64 8.96
C PHE A 55 5.23 32.63 9.52
N THR A 56 4.32 31.93 8.82
CA THR A 56 3.03 31.55 9.39
C THR A 56 3.24 30.43 10.43
N LYS A 57 2.21 30.13 11.21
CA LYS A 57 2.26 29.04 12.17
C LYS A 57 2.51 27.69 11.46
N GLU A 58 1.82 27.47 10.35
CA GLU A 58 1.94 26.25 9.55
C GLU A 58 3.37 26.08 9.00
N MET A 59 4.00 27.16 8.53
CA MET A 59 5.40 27.14 8.09
C MET A 59 6.33 26.79 9.23
N GLN A 60 6.14 27.38 10.40
CA GLN A 60 6.95 27.10 11.59
C GLN A 60 6.76 25.65 12.05
N ASP A 61 5.53 25.16 12.06
CA ASP A 61 5.24 23.76 12.39
C ASP A 61 5.90 22.81 11.41
N PHE A 62 5.91 23.12 10.11
CA PHE A 62 6.60 22.33 9.10
C PHE A 62 8.13 22.29 9.34
N LEU A 63 8.77 23.44 9.58
CA LEU A 63 10.19 23.50 9.90
C LEU A 63 10.53 22.70 11.16
N ASN A 64 9.68 22.75 12.17
CA ASN A 64 9.84 21.96 13.40
C ASN A 64 9.74 20.45 13.13
N VAL A 65 8.84 20.03 12.23
CA VAL A 65 8.71 18.63 11.80
C VAL A 65 9.97 18.17 11.06
N CYS A 66 10.52 18.97 10.14
CA CYS A 66 11.76 18.63 9.45
C CYS A 66 12.92 18.49 10.43
N HIS A 67 13.07 19.42 11.35
CA HIS A 67 14.12 19.36 12.38
C HIS A 67 13.95 18.12 13.29
N TYR A 68 12.73 17.81 13.73
CA TYR A 68 12.45 16.60 14.51
C TYR A 68 12.77 15.33 13.72
N ARG A 69 12.44 15.30 12.43
CA ARG A 69 12.78 14.18 11.54
C ARG A 69 14.28 13.97 11.47
N ASP A 70 15.09 15.03 11.36
CA ASP A 70 16.55 14.93 11.36
C ASP A 70 17.10 14.33 12.65
N GLN A 71 16.51 14.67 13.81
CA GLN A 71 16.87 14.06 15.09
C GLN A 71 16.51 12.57 15.14
N LEU A 72 15.36 12.19 14.56
CA LEU A 72 14.98 10.77 14.46
C LEU A 72 15.94 10.01 13.55
N LEU A 73 16.43 10.60 12.46
CA LEU A 73 17.38 9.97 11.57
C LEU A 73 18.71 9.64 12.28
N ASP A 74 19.19 10.50 13.19
CA ASP A 74 20.37 10.19 14.00
C ASP A 74 20.16 8.97 14.89
N LEU A 75 18.96 8.82 15.45
CA LEU A 75 18.61 7.66 16.25
C LEU A 75 18.42 6.39 15.39
N ILE A 76 17.84 6.53 14.19
CA ILE A 76 17.68 5.43 13.23
C ILE A 76 19.05 4.91 12.81
N ASP A 77 20.00 5.80 12.49
CA ASP A 77 21.35 5.40 12.07
C ASP A 77 22.07 4.60 13.17
N GLN A 78 21.95 5.05 14.43
CA GLN A 78 22.49 4.32 15.58
C GLN A 78 21.79 2.98 15.82
N PHE A 79 20.47 2.97 15.70
CA PHE A 79 19.66 1.74 15.84
C PHE A 79 20.02 0.72 14.76
N ASP A 80 20.11 1.13 13.50
CA ASP A 80 20.46 0.26 12.38
C ASP A 80 21.92 -0.25 12.47
N ALA A 81 22.86 0.58 12.95
CA ALA A 81 24.21 0.13 13.25
C ALA A 81 24.19 -0.99 14.31
N ARG A 82 23.41 -0.78 15.39
CA ARG A 82 23.27 -1.78 16.46
C ARG A 82 22.62 -3.07 15.97
N MET A 83 21.59 -2.98 15.14
CA MET A 83 20.94 -4.14 14.53
C MET A 83 21.91 -4.96 13.69
N ARG A 84 22.73 -4.28 12.85
CA ARG A 84 23.79 -4.92 12.02
C ARG A 84 24.83 -5.62 12.87
N ASP A 85 25.31 -4.96 13.93
CA ASP A 85 26.31 -5.54 14.85
C ASP A 85 25.80 -6.82 15.51
N MET A 86 24.48 -6.89 15.77
CA MET A 86 23.81 -8.03 16.34
C MET A 86 23.40 -9.09 15.30
N GLY A 87 23.60 -8.82 14.00
CA GLY A 87 23.18 -9.72 12.91
C GLY A 87 21.65 -9.78 12.69
N TYR A 88 20.92 -8.74 13.07
CA TYR A 88 19.46 -8.67 12.91
C TYR A 88 19.05 -7.78 11.75
N LEU A 89 18.00 -8.21 11.05
CA LEU A 89 17.28 -7.46 10.04
C LEU A 89 15.78 -7.65 10.26
N ASP A 90 14.99 -6.60 10.10
CA ASP A 90 13.54 -6.75 10.00
C ASP A 90 13.10 -7.08 8.55
N PHE A 91 11.81 -7.42 8.40
CA PHE A 91 11.28 -7.80 7.08
C PHE A 91 11.34 -6.66 6.04
N GLY A 92 11.16 -5.41 6.46
CA GLY A 92 11.25 -4.25 5.57
C GLY A 92 12.66 -4.09 5.02
N GLN A 93 13.66 -4.17 5.90
CA GLN A 93 15.08 -4.14 5.50
C GLN A 93 15.48 -5.32 4.62
N GLN A 94 15.01 -6.54 4.94
CA GLN A 94 15.28 -7.71 4.11
C GLN A 94 14.78 -7.48 2.67
N MET A 95 13.56 -6.93 2.53
CA MET A 95 12.98 -6.62 1.23
C MET A 95 13.76 -5.51 0.51
N ALA A 96 14.09 -4.42 1.20
CA ALA A 96 14.85 -3.31 0.63
C ALA A 96 16.25 -3.76 0.15
N TYR A 97 16.94 -4.57 0.95
CA TYR A 97 18.26 -5.11 0.56
C TYR A 97 18.15 -6.10 -0.59
N ALA A 98 17.14 -6.98 -0.60
CA ALA A 98 16.91 -7.89 -1.71
C ALA A 98 16.65 -7.12 -3.02
N ALA A 99 15.81 -6.08 -2.97
CA ALA A 99 15.54 -5.22 -4.11
C ALA A 99 16.82 -4.47 -4.57
N GLY A 100 17.57 -3.89 -3.63
CA GLY A 100 18.83 -3.22 -3.94
C GLY A 100 19.86 -4.15 -4.56
N LEU A 101 19.97 -5.39 -4.03
CA LEU A 101 20.87 -6.41 -4.58
C LEU A 101 20.47 -6.80 -6.01
N ALA A 102 19.18 -7.04 -6.24
CA ALA A 102 18.67 -7.39 -7.56
C ALA A 102 18.88 -6.25 -8.59
N CYS A 103 18.74 -4.99 -8.16
CA CYS A 103 19.05 -3.82 -8.99
C CYS A 103 20.54 -3.71 -9.32
N ALA A 104 21.41 -3.92 -8.33
CA ALA A 104 22.85 -3.74 -8.48
C ALA A 104 23.52 -4.91 -9.26
N HIS A 105 22.89 -6.08 -9.28
CA HIS A 105 23.43 -7.31 -9.85
C HIS A 105 22.45 -7.99 -10.82
N PRO A 106 22.43 -7.59 -12.11
CA PRO A 106 21.52 -8.16 -13.12
C PRO A 106 21.59 -9.68 -13.23
N GLN A 107 22.72 -10.29 -12.85
CA GLN A 107 22.94 -11.75 -12.88
C GLN A 107 21.96 -12.48 -11.96
N VAL A 108 21.46 -11.83 -10.92
CA VAL A 108 20.42 -12.39 -10.03
C VAL A 108 19.14 -12.61 -10.82
N GLY A 109 18.68 -11.60 -11.55
CA GLY A 109 17.53 -11.73 -12.44
C GLY A 109 17.74 -12.75 -13.56
N GLU A 110 18.92 -12.80 -14.17
CA GLU A 110 19.27 -13.82 -15.19
C GLU A 110 19.14 -15.24 -14.63
N SER A 111 19.66 -15.48 -13.43
CA SER A 111 19.56 -16.77 -12.74
C SER A 111 18.09 -17.15 -12.47
N GLU A 112 17.29 -16.22 -11.96
CA GLU A 112 15.87 -16.48 -11.68
C GLU A 112 15.08 -16.76 -12.96
N ARG A 113 15.30 -16.00 -14.02
CA ARG A 113 14.67 -16.22 -15.33
C ARG A 113 15.12 -17.53 -16.01
N ALA A 114 16.29 -18.06 -15.67
CA ALA A 114 16.69 -19.39 -16.13
C ALA A 114 15.87 -20.51 -15.47
N HIS A 115 15.36 -20.29 -14.25
CA HIS A 115 14.55 -21.27 -13.51
C HIS A 115 13.06 -21.10 -13.76
N TYR A 116 12.57 -19.85 -13.85
CA TYR A 116 11.15 -19.54 -13.94
C TYR A 116 10.82 -18.96 -15.30
N ARG A 117 9.86 -19.58 -16.01
CA ARG A 117 9.37 -19.13 -17.32
C ARG A 117 7.98 -18.53 -17.27
N VAL A 118 7.25 -18.81 -16.21
CA VAL A 118 5.92 -18.24 -15.94
C VAL A 118 5.93 -17.72 -14.52
N VAL A 119 5.59 -16.45 -14.35
CA VAL A 119 5.47 -15.76 -13.09
C VAL A 119 4.06 -15.23 -12.94
N LEU A 120 3.37 -15.65 -11.90
CA LEU A 120 2.00 -15.21 -11.57
C LEU A 120 2.05 -14.43 -10.27
N LEU A 121 1.64 -13.15 -10.32
CA LEU A 121 1.61 -12.24 -9.20
C LEU A 121 0.14 -12.01 -8.83
N ASP A 122 -0.25 -12.47 -7.65
CA ASP A 122 -1.60 -12.28 -7.12
C ASP A 122 -1.64 -11.10 -6.15
N GLU A 123 -2.82 -10.48 -6.00
CA GLU A 123 -3.06 -9.30 -5.13
C GLU A 123 -2.03 -8.16 -5.36
N TYR A 124 -1.70 -7.90 -6.62
CA TYR A 124 -0.60 -7.00 -6.96
C TYR A 124 -0.84 -5.55 -6.50
N GLN A 125 -2.10 -5.15 -6.24
CA GLN A 125 -2.45 -3.85 -5.65
C GLN A 125 -1.88 -3.67 -4.22
N ASP A 126 -1.57 -4.76 -3.53
CA ASP A 126 -1.02 -4.74 -2.18
C ASP A 126 0.52 -4.75 -2.14
N THR A 127 1.14 -4.63 -3.31
CA THR A 127 2.58 -4.59 -3.45
C THR A 127 3.13 -3.22 -3.00
N GLY A 128 4.15 -3.23 -2.14
CA GLY A 128 4.92 -2.05 -1.77
C GLY A 128 5.96 -1.67 -2.82
N TYR A 129 6.55 -0.46 -2.68
CA TYR A 129 7.54 0.04 -3.64
C TYR A 129 8.77 -0.88 -3.74
N ALA A 130 9.38 -1.26 -2.61
CA ALA A 130 10.55 -2.15 -2.61
C ALA A 130 10.25 -3.52 -3.27
N GLN A 131 9.06 -4.08 -3.01
CA GLN A 131 8.63 -5.33 -3.65
C GLN A 131 8.47 -5.17 -5.17
N ARG A 132 7.87 -4.06 -5.61
CA ARG A 132 7.73 -3.74 -7.03
C ARG A 132 9.11 -3.64 -7.70
N ILE A 133 10.06 -2.91 -7.10
CA ILE A 133 11.42 -2.78 -7.62
C ILE A 133 12.12 -4.13 -7.67
N PHE A 134 12.00 -4.94 -6.63
CA PHE A 134 12.56 -6.30 -6.59
C PHE A 134 12.03 -7.16 -7.74
N LEU A 135 10.70 -7.26 -7.89
CA LEU A 135 10.06 -8.06 -8.95
C LEU A 135 10.43 -7.56 -10.34
N ARG A 136 10.45 -6.24 -10.54
CA ARG A 136 10.87 -5.62 -11.79
C ARG A 136 12.33 -5.97 -12.13
N SER A 137 13.25 -5.90 -11.16
CA SER A 137 14.66 -6.22 -11.38
C SER A 137 14.90 -7.69 -11.71
N LEU A 138 14.06 -8.59 -11.16
CA LEU A 138 14.15 -10.02 -11.48
C LEU A 138 13.53 -10.36 -12.83
N PHE A 139 12.34 -9.85 -13.12
CA PHE A 139 11.47 -10.36 -14.20
C PHE A 139 10.99 -9.27 -15.18
N GLY A 140 11.35 -8.01 -14.96
CA GLY A 140 10.96 -6.88 -15.80
C GLY A 140 11.84 -6.70 -17.02
N GLU A 141 11.67 -5.54 -17.67
CA GLU A 141 12.48 -5.04 -18.78
C GLU A 141 12.33 -5.76 -20.14
N GLY A 142 11.38 -6.69 -20.27
CA GLY A 142 11.01 -7.30 -21.57
C GLY A 142 12.15 -8.01 -22.30
N GLN A 143 13.20 -8.40 -21.60
CA GLN A 143 14.45 -8.89 -22.17
C GLN A 143 14.41 -10.36 -22.59
N ASP A 144 13.49 -11.14 -22.03
CA ASP A 144 13.38 -12.59 -22.32
C ASP A 144 12.01 -12.92 -22.95
N PRO A 145 11.95 -13.14 -24.26
CA PRO A 145 10.69 -13.44 -24.94
C PRO A 145 10.07 -14.78 -24.50
N THR A 146 10.79 -15.60 -23.76
CA THR A 146 10.29 -16.87 -23.23
C THR A 146 9.70 -16.75 -21.82
N LEU A 147 9.82 -15.59 -21.19
CA LEU A 147 9.26 -15.28 -19.87
C LEU A 147 7.86 -14.68 -20.02
N SER A 148 6.90 -15.24 -19.31
CA SER A 148 5.55 -14.69 -19.17
C SER A 148 5.32 -14.23 -17.73
N VAL A 149 5.01 -12.94 -17.56
CA VAL A 149 4.66 -12.37 -16.26
C VAL A 149 3.21 -11.89 -16.31
N THR A 150 2.39 -12.35 -15.38
CA THR A 150 0.99 -11.96 -15.28
C THR A 150 0.71 -11.48 -13.85
N ALA A 151 0.10 -10.30 -13.71
CA ALA A 151 -0.39 -9.81 -12.43
C ALA A 151 -1.91 -9.79 -12.40
N VAL A 152 -2.46 -10.17 -11.26
CA VAL A 152 -3.89 -10.05 -10.95
C VAL A 152 -4.02 -9.11 -9.74
N GLY A 153 -5.02 -8.25 -9.76
CA GLY A 153 -5.27 -7.32 -8.68
C GLY A 153 -6.50 -6.44 -8.94
N ASP A 154 -7.02 -5.87 -7.87
CA ASP A 154 -8.11 -4.92 -7.92
C ASP A 154 -7.70 -3.64 -7.15
N PRO A 155 -7.49 -2.51 -7.84
CA PRO A 155 -7.05 -1.28 -7.19
C PRO A 155 -8.08 -0.75 -6.19
N MET A 156 -9.36 -1.16 -6.27
CA MET A 156 -10.38 -0.80 -5.29
C MET A 156 -10.30 -1.61 -3.99
N GLN A 157 -9.50 -2.68 -3.97
CA GLN A 157 -9.25 -3.52 -2.80
C GLN A 157 -7.89 -3.26 -2.14
N SER A 158 -7.16 -2.22 -2.55
CA SER A 158 -5.88 -1.84 -1.93
C SER A 158 -6.11 -1.23 -0.55
N ILE A 159 -6.06 -2.04 0.49
CA ILE A 159 -6.35 -1.67 1.88
C ILE A 159 -5.12 -1.69 2.79
N TYR A 160 -3.94 -2.05 2.26
CA TYR A 160 -2.69 -2.16 3.02
C TYR A 160 -1.75 -0.96 2.82
N GLY A 161 -2.31 0.25 2.56
CA GLY A 161 -1.52 1.49 2.42
C GLY A 161 -0.62 1.76 3.63
N TRP A 162 -1.05 1.40 4.85
CA TRP A 162 -0.26 1.51 6.07
C TRP A 162 0.96 0.56 6.13
N ARG A 163 1.04 -0.41 5.22
CA ARG A 163 2.21 -1.29 5.00
C ARG A 163 3.05 -0.87 3.79
N GLY A 164 2.82 0.32 3.25
CA GLY A 164 3.52 0.81 2.05
C GLY A 164 2.97 0.29 0.73
N ALA A 165 1.81 -0.40 0.73
CA ALA A 165 1.14 -0.78 -0.50
C ALA A 165 0.59 0.45 -1.24
N SER A 166 0.55 0.38 -2.56
CA SER A 166 0.01 1.44 -3.40
C SER A 166 -0.77 0.87 -4.58
N ALA A 167 -2.05 1.23 -4.67
CA ALA A 167 -2.89 0.89 -5.82
C ALA A 167 -2.30 1.35 -7.17
N THR A 168 -1.45 2.39 -7.17
CA THR A 168 -0.76 2.88 -8.36
C THR A 168 0.26 1.87 -8.92
N ASN A 169 0.75 0.93 -8.10
CA ASN A 169 1.67 -0.11 -8.56
C ASN A 169 1.06 -1.00 -9.63
N LEU A 170 -0.27 -1.22 -9.58
CA LEU A 170 -0.95 -1.98 -10.63
C LEU A 170 -0.88 -1.25 -12.00
N ALA A 171 -0.99 0.09 -12.01
CA ALA A 171 -0.80 0.89 -13.23
C ALA A 171 0.64 0.78 -13.76
N HIS A 172 1.62 0.78 -12.86
CA HIS A 172 3.03 0.66 -13.22
C HIS A 172 3.41 -0.73 -13.76
N PHE A 173 2.62 -1.77 -13.48
CA PHE A 173 2.90 -3.10 -13.99
C PHE A 173 3.11 -3.11 -15.51
N ARG A 174 2.32 -2.36 -16.26
CA ARG A 174 2.36 -2.30 -17.72
C ARG A 174 3.68 -1.74 -18.29
N THR A 175 4.37 -0.92 -17.51
CA THR A 175 5.66 -0.33 -17.88
C THR A 175 6.82 -1.11 -17.28
N ASP A 176 6.64 -1.70 -16.10
CA ASP A 176 7.67 -2.52 -15.45
C ASP A 176 7.85 -3.89 -16.14
N PHE A 177 6.77 -4.40 -16.73
CA PHE A 177 6.73 -5.70 -17.42
C PHE A 177 6.12 -5.51 -18.81
N PRO A 178 6.84 -4.86 -19.74
CA PRO A 178 6.33 -4.62 -21.08
C PRO A 178 6.15 -5.93 -21.87
N ALA A 179 5.20 -5.93 -22.78
CA ALA A 179 5.03 -7.01 -23.74
C ALA A 179 6.18 -7.01 -24.78
N GLU A 180 6.21 -8.03 -25.63
CA GLU A 180 7.19 -8.17 -26.69
C GLU A 180 7.31 -6.87 -27.53
N GLY A 181 8.54 -6.51 -27.86
CA GLY A 181 8.84 -5.27 -28.59
C GLY A 181 8.69 -3.98 -27.77
N GLY A 182 8.57 -4.06 -26.43
CA GLY A 182 8.44 -2.91 -25.54
C GLY A 182 7.04 -2.31 -25.49
N ALA A 183 6.05 -2.96 -26.07
CA ALA A 183 4.67 -2.53 -26.00
C ALA A 183 4.13 -2.62 -24.57
N SER A 184 3.16 -1.76 -24.24
CA SER A 184 2.49 -1.82 -22.94
C SER A 184 1.75 -3.15 -22.77
N ALA A 185 1.92 -3.82 -21.62
CA ALA A 185 1.23 -5.08 -21.33
C ALA A 185 -0.30 -4.94 -21.49
N PRO A 186 -0.98 -5.93 -22.09
CA PRO A 186 -2.43 -5.89 -22.27
C PRO A 186 -3.15 -6.03 -20.93
N VAL A 187 -4.29 -5.34 -20.78
CA VAL A 187 -5.19 -5.49 -19.64
C VAL A 187 -6.34 -6.41 -20.02
N LYS A 188 -6.66 -7.33 -19.13
CA LYS A 188 -7.82 -8.21 -19.20
C LYS A 188 -8.66 -8.01 -17.94
N TYR A 189 -9.97 -8.19 -18.07
CA TYR A 189 -10.90 -7.96 -16.96
C TYR A 189 -11.61 -9.26 -16.57
N LEU A 190 -11.69 -9.52 -15.28
CA LEU A 190 -12.50 -10.58 -14.70
C LEU A 190 -13.74 -9.91 -14.07
N LEU A 191 -14.81 -9.78 -14.83
CA LEU A 191 -15.98 -8.98 -14.45
C LEU A 191 -17.06 -9.75 -13.72
N THR A 192 -17.01 -11.09 -13.69
CA THR A 192 -18.00 -11.90 -12.98
C THR A 192 -17.56 -12.17 -11.56
N SER A 193 -18.33 -11.68 -10.60
CA SER A 193 -18.17 -12.02 -9.19
C SER A 193 -18.89 -13.32 -8.87
N TRP A 194 -18.14 -14.36 -8.57
CA TRP A 194 -18.68 -15.66 -8.16
C TRP A 194 -18.97 -15.73 -6.65
N ARG A 195 -18.50 -14.74 -5.89
CA ARG A 195 -18.64 -14.67 -4.43
C ARG A 195 -19.86 -13.85 -4.02
N ASN A 196 -20.01 -12.67 -4.63
CA ASN A 196 -20.96 -11.66 -4.15
C ASN A 196 -22.19 -11.57 -5.05
N PRO A 197 -23.39 -11.56 -4.48
CA PRO A 197 -24.62 -11.26 -5.20
C PRO A 197 -24.71 -9.79 -5.62
N GLY A 198 -25.67 -9.51 -6.53
CA GLY A 198 -25.81 -8.20 -7.16
C GLY A 198 -26.01 -7.06 -6.16
N GLU A 199 -26.84 -7.27 -5.16
CA GLU A 199 -27.17 -6.26 -4.14
C GLU A 199 -25.91 -5.82 -3.35
N ILE A 200 -24.98 -6.75 -3.09
CA ILE A 200 -23.71 -6.44 -2.43
C ILE A 200 -22.79 -5.65 -3.36
N LEU A 201 -22.73 -6.03 -4.65
CA LEU A 201 -21.93 -5.32 -5.64
C LEU A 201 -22.47 -3.89 -5.86
N ASP A 202 -23.78 -3.72 -5.93
CA ASP A 202 -24.42 -2.41 -6.06
C ASP A 202 -24.11 -1.53 -4.85
N LEU A 203 -24.21 -2.06 -3.63
CA LEU A 203 -23.86 -1.35 -2.41
C LEU A 203 -22.39 -0.94 -2.40
N ALA A 204 -21.46 -1.84 -2.75
CA ALA A 204 -20.04 -1.56 -2.84
C ALA A 204 -19.75 -0.47 -3.89
N SER A 205 -20.45 -0.50 -5.04
CA SER A 205 -20.27 0.47 -6.12
C SER A 205 -20.62 1.90 -5.71
N VAL A 206 -21.55 2.08 -4.76
CA VAL A 206 -21.88 3.41 -4.21
C VAL A 206 -20.66 4.06 -3.55
N TYR A 207 -19.87 3.28 -2.80
CA TYR A 207 -18.67 3.77 -2.13
C TYR A 207 -17.51 3.98 -3.10
N THR A 208 -17.29 3.04 -4.04
CA THR A 208 -16.17 3.14 -4.98
C THR A 208 -16.32 4.30 -5.96
N ARG A 209 -17.53 4.76 -6.26
CA ARG A 209 -17.76 5.96 -7.10
C ARG A 209 -17.18 7.24 -6.49
N HIS A 210 -17.05 7.30 -5.17
CA HIS A 210 -16.52 8.45 -4.44
C HIS A 210 -15.00 8.38 -4.21
N LEU A 211 -14.36 7.26 -4.57
CA LEU A 211 -12.90 7.16 -4.52
C LEU A 211 -12.29 8.11 -5.54
N SER A 212 -11.18 8.74 -5.14
CA SER A 212 -10.57 9.83 -5.89
C SER A 212 -10.36 9.47 -7.37
N SER A 213 -10.59 10.44 -8.24
CA SER A 213 -10.35 10.35 -9.69
C SER A 213 -8.92 9.90 -10.02
N ALA A 214 -7.95 10.14 -9.13
CA ALA A 214 -6.56 9.73 -9.32
C ALA A 214 -6.39 8.20 -9.37
N THR A 215 -7.07 7.45 -8.51
CA THR A 215 -7.01 5.98 -8.53
C THR A 215 -7.70 5.41 -9.77
N ARG A 216 -8.83 6.00 -10.19
CA ARG A 216 -9.55 5.60 -11.41
C ARG A 216 -8.83 6.00 -12.70
N ALA A 217 -8.12 7.13 -12.70
CA ALA A 217 -7.37 7.58 -13.87
C ALA A 217 -6.14 6.70 -14.15
N ALA A 218 -5.60 6.03 -13.14
CA ALA A 218 -4.43 5.17 -13.29
C ALA A 218 -4.76 3.80 -13.90
N VAL A 219 -5.94 3.24 -13.57
CA VAL A 219 -6.43 1.96 -14.09
C VAL A 219 -7.93 2.06 -14.32
N ASP A 220 -8.40 1.72 -15.53
CA ASP A 220 -9.83 1.58 -15.80
C ASP A 220 -10.36 0.35 -15.04
N VAL A 221 -11.40 0.54 -14.23
CA VAL A 221 -12.01 -0.52 -13.42
C VAL A 221 -13.49 -0.57 -13.74
N PRO A 222 -13.89 -1.46 -14.67
CA PRO A 222 -15.31 -1.67 -14.98
C PRO A 222 -16.08 -2.26 -13.79
N ASP A 223 -17.39 -2.03 -13.74
CA ASP A 223 -18.25 -2.57 -12.70
C ASP A 223 -18.29 -4.11 -12.77
N LEU A 224 -18.31 -4.75 -11.60
CA LEU A 224 -18.47 -6.20 -11.48
C LEU A 224 -19.95 -6.58 -11.63
N HIS A 225 -20.19 -7.77 -12.17
CA HIS A 225 -21.51 -8.37 -12.32
C HIS A 225 -21.61 -9.65 -11.50
N PRO A 226 -22.78 -9.95 -10.91
CA PRO A 226 -22.97 -11.19 -10.18
C PRO A 226 -22.93 -12.40 -11.15
N ALA A 227 -22.51 -13.56 -10.64
CA ALA A 227 -22.62 -14.81 -11.39
C ALA A 227 -24.10 -15.10 -11.71
N PRO A 228 -24.38 -15.78 -12.85
CA PRO A 228 -25.77 -16.13 -13.23
C PRO A 228 -26.51 -16.94 -12.18
N SER A 229 -25.78 -17.67 -11.33
CA SER A 229 -26.30 -18.51 -10.25
C SER A 229 -26.25 -17.83 -8.88
N ALA A 230 -25.89 -16.55 -8.81
CA ALA A 230 -25.79 -15.84 -7.53
C ALA A 230 -27.16 -15.79 -6.82
N ALA A 231 -27.17 -16.14 -5.55
CA ALA A 231 -28.35 -15.98 -4.71
C ALA A 231 -28.59 -14.49 -4.43
N GLN A 232 -29.82 -14.14 -4.11
CA GLN A 232 -30.17 -12.80 -3.66
C GLN A 232 -29.60 -12.56 -2.25
N ALA A 233 -29.03 -11.38 -2.00
CA ALA A 233 -28.56 -10.99 -0.68
C ALA A 233 -29.66 -10.29 0.12
N ASP A 234 -29.68 -10.57 1.42
CA ASP A 234 -30.48 -9.82 2.38
C ASP A 234 -29.59 -8.78 3.08
N ILE A 235 -29.82 -7.50 2.79
CA ILE A 235 -29.04 -6.39 3.31
C ILE A 235 -29.80 -5.67 4.41
N HIS A 236 -29.25 -5.68 5.61
CA HIS A 236 -29.82 -4.97 6.75
C HIS A 236 -29.04 -3.67 7.03
N CYS A 237 -29.76 -2.57 7.09
CA CYS A 237 -29.24 -1.30 7.58
C CYS A 237 -29.92 -0.97 8.91
N ARG A 238 -29.15 -0.80 9.98
CA ARG A 238 -29.64 -0.50 11.33
C ARG A 238 -28.84 0.64 11.94
N TYR A 239 -29.50 1.43 12.76
CA TYR A 239 -28.88 2.44 13.58
C TYR A 239 -29.29 2.22 15.04
N PHE A 240 -28.33 2.25 15.96
CA PHE A 240 -28.54 1.95 17.37
C PHE A 240 -28.18 3.17 18.23
N GLY A 241 -28.85 3.29 19.38
CA GLY A 241 -28.56 4.35 20.36
C GLY A 241 -27.31 4.10 21.19
N SER A 242 -26.89 2.85 21.28
CA SER A 242 -25.67 2.43 22.00
C SER A 242 -24.97 1.26 21.30
N ALA A 243 -23.69 1.07 21.57
CA ALA A 243 -22.92 -0.08 21.10
C ALA A 243 -23.45 -1.39 21.69
N GLU A 244 -24.00 -1.37 22.91
CA GLU A 244 -24.55 -2.53 23.58
C GLU A 244 -25.83 -3.04 22.86
N ASP A 245 -26.70 -2.13 22.42
CA ASP A 245 -27.86 -2.46 21.61
C ASP A 245 -27.46 -3.08 20.27
N GLU A 246 -26.42 -2.51 19.62
CA GLU A 246 -25.86 -3.04 18.38
C GLU A 246 -25.34 -4.47 18.55
N TYR A 247 -24.50 -4.72 19.56
CA TYR A 247 -23.96 -6.06 19.82
C TYR A 247 -25.05 -7.06 20.15
N THR A 248 -26.06 -6.64 20.92
CA THR A 248 -27.21 -7.49 21.27
C THR A 248 -27.99 -7.88 20.03
N TRP A 249 -28.27 -6.92 19.14
CA TRP A 249 -28.97 -7.18 17.90
C TRP A 249 -28.17 -8.13 16.99
N ILE A 250 -26.87 -7.88 16.80
CA ILE A 250 -25.99 -8.74 16.00
C ILE A 250 -26.02 -10.19 16.53
N ALA A 251 -25.86 -10.35 17.84
CA ALA A 251 -25.85 -11.67 18.46
C ALA A 251 -27.19 -12.40 18.27
N GLN A 252 -28.31 -11.70 18.43
CA GLN A 252 -29.66 -12.26 18.22
C GLN A 252 -29.90 -12.62 16.75
N TYR A 253 -29.47 -11.76 15.82
CA TYR A 253 -29.59 -12.01 14.39
C TYR A 253 -28.84 -13.28 13.99
N PHE A 254 -27.57 -13.40 14.35
CA PHE A 254 -26.78 -14.60 14.05
C PHE A 254 -27.35 -15.84 14.71
N ARG A 255 -27.85 -15.75 15.94
CA ARG A 255 -28.48 -16.87 16.62
C ARG A 255 -29.72 -17.36 15.86
N THR A 256 -30.58 -16.45 15.43
CA THR A 256 -31.77 -16.78 14.66
C THR A 256 -31.40 -17.46 13.33
N GLN A 257 -30.40 -16.90 12.60
CA GLN A 257 -29.95 -17.51 11.34
C GLN A 257 -29.40 -18.91 11.55
N PHE A 258 -28.57 -19.10 12.61
CA PHE A 258 -28.01 -20.39 12.95
C PHE A 258 -29.09 -21.43 13.29
N ASP A 259 -30.02 -21.06 14.15
CA ASP A 259 -31.10 -21.97 14.57
C ASP A 259 -31.98 -22.35 13.36
N THR A 260 -32.32 -21.39 12.48
CA THR A 260 -33.05 -21.66 11.22
C THR A 260 -32.30 -22.61 10.30
N ALA A 261 -30.98 -22.34 10.08
CA ALA A 261 -30.15 -23.22 9.23
C ALA A 261 -29.99 -24.63 9.81
N LYS A 262 -29.96 -24.74 11.13
CA LYS A 262 -29.93 -26.04 11.84
C LYS A 262 -31.23 -26.83 11.64
N GLU A 263 -32.38 -26.18 11.77
CA GLU A 263 -33.68 -26.79 11.55
C GLU A 263 -33.88 -27.24 10.10
N GLN A 264 -33.34 -26.47 9.14
CA GLN A 264 -33.42 -26.78 7.71
C GLN A 264 -32.34 -27.79 7.26
N GLY A 265 -31.38 -28.14 8.11
CA GLY A 265 -30.27 -29.03 7.75
C GLY A 265 -29.27 -28.43 6.76
N THR A 266 -29.21 -27.08 6.68
CA THR A 266 -28.37 -26.33 5.72
C THR A 266 -27.08 -25.79 6.34
N LEU A 267 -26.77 -26.14 7.59
CA LEU A 267 -25.49 -25.78 8.20
C LEU A 267 -24.34 -26.39 7.39
N PRO A 268 -23.31 -25.60 7.06
CA PRO A 268 -22.09 -26.15 6.46
C PRO A 268 -21.42 -27.15 7.42
N PRO A 269 -20.75 -28.18 6.90
CA PRO A 269 -20.07 -29.20 7.68
C PRO A 269 -18.93 -28.64 8.53
#